data_ecc551467b2bbf078be778102d9d0dd8
#
_entry.id   ecc551467b2bbf078be778102d9d0dd8
#
_cell.length_a   1.000
_cell.length_b   1.000
_cell.length_c   1.000
_cell.angle_alpha   90.00
_cell.angle_beta   90.00
_cell.angle_gamma   90.00
#
_symmetry.space_group_name_H-M   'P 1'
#
loop_
_entity.id
_entity.type
_entity.pdbx_description
1 polymer ?
#
loop_
_entity_poly.entity_id
_entity_poly.type
_entity_poly.pdbx_seq_one_letter_code
_entity_poly.pdbx_strand_id
1 'polypeptide(L)'
;MKNIEQLATKFRKAIDMALEAGEFAGDSIYRRFPRACCGDTSDLLAQYLLDKGIKTDYVCGTYRGKTDGNGQSHAWLMVDKCIIIDITGDQFSSRSTFLNYNKSVYVGQGDDFHRLFEVEDR
;
A
#
# COMPACT_ATOMS: atom_id res chain seq x y z
N MET A 1 12.88 -11.56 6.03
CA MET A 1 12.44 -10.16 6.06
C MET A 1 13.15 -9.28 5.09
N LYS A 2 14.46 -9.26 5.06
CA LYS A 2 15.21 -8.46 4.09
C LYS A 2 14.79 -8.74 2.66
N ASN A 3 14.53 -10.01 2.35
CA ASN A 3 14.13 -10.39 0.99
C ASN A 3 12.79 -9.78 0.60
N ILE A 4 11.83 -9.76 1.51
CA ILE A 4 10.51 -9.19 1.26
C ILE A 4 10.63 -7.68 1.04
N GLU A 5 11.41 -7.00 1.87
CA GLU A 5 11.61 -5.56 1.73
C GLU A 5 12.28 -5.22 0.40
N GLN A 6 13.28 -5.98 0.00
CA GLN A 6 13.93 -5.79 -1.28
C GLN A 6 12.97 -5.98 -2.45
N LEU A 7 12.14 -7.03 -2.40
CA LEU A 7 11.17 -7.31 -3.44
C LEU A 7 10.11 -6.21 -3.53
N ALA A 8 9.59 -5.77 -2.39
CA ALA A 8 8.61 -4.70 -2.35
C ALA A 8 9.19 -3.38 -2.87
N THR A 9 10.43 -3.08 -2.52
CA THR A 9 11.13 -1.88 -2.98
C THR A 9 11.32 -1.91 -4.49
N LYS A 10 11.74 -3.06 -5.02
CA LYS A 10 11.90 -3.23 -6.46
C LYS A 10 10.59 -3.03 -7.20
N PHE A 11 9.51 -3.58 -6.65
CA PHE A 11 8.19 -3.48 -7.27
C PHE A 11 7.71 -2.03 -7.31
N ARG A 12 7.79 -1.32 -6.19
CA ARG A 12 7.42 0.09 -6.12
C ARG A 12 8.27 0.93 -7.07
N LYS A 13 9.57 0.68 -7.10
CA LYS A 13 10.48 1.42 -7.96
C LYS A 13 10.14 1.21 -9.43
N ALA A 14 9.77 -0.01 -9.81
CA ALA A 14 9.37 -0.29 -11.20
C ALA A 14 8.14 0.52 -11.58
N ILE A 15 7.15 0.64 -10.69
CA ILE A 15 5.96 1.45 -10.93
C ILE A 15 6.33 2.92 -11.07
N ASP A 16 7.17 3.44 -10.19
CA ASP A 16 7.60 4.85 -10.23
C ASP A 16 8.33 5.15 -11.52
N MET A 17 9.18 4.26 -11.99
CA MET A 17 9.90 4.42 -13.26
C MET A 17 8.96 4.40 -14.45
N ALA A 18 7.96 3.52 -14.41
CA ALA A 18 6.95 3.46 -15.49
C ALA A 18 6.13 4.74 -15.54
N LEU A 19 5.79 5.31 -14.38
CA LEU A 19 5.09 6.60 -14.31
C LEU A 19 5.93 7.72 -14.92
N GLU A 20 7.21 7.79 -14.58
CA GLU A 20 8.11 8.81 -15.12
C GLU A 20 8.26 8.69 -16.63
N ALA A 21 8.22 7.46 -17.15
CA ALA A 21 8.30 7.20 -18.58
C ALA A 21 6.99 7.45 -19.32
N GLY A 22 5.91 7.81 -18.59
CA GLY A 22 4.61 8.07 -19.19
C GLY A 22 3.82 6.83 -19.57
N GLU A 23 4.22 5.66 -19.12
CA GLU A 23 3.56 4.41 -19.50
C GLU A 23 2.14 4.30 -18.98
N PHE A 24 1.81 5.02 -17.89
CA PHE A 24 0.47 5.01 -17.31
C PHE A 24 -0.36 6.26 -17.66
N ALA A 25 0.11 7.08 -18.60
CA ALA A 25 -0.56 8.34 -18.91
C ALA A 25 -2.02 8.16 -19.34
N GLY A 26 -2.32 7.05 -20.03
CA GLY A 26 -3.69 6.74 -20.46
C GLY A 26 -4.46 5.85 -19.50
N ASP A 27 -3.87 5.48 -18.37
CA ASP A 27 -4.49 4.58 -17.41
C ASP A 27 -5.28 5.36 -16.37
N SER A 28 -6.57 5.07 -16.22
CA SER A 28 -7.43 5.80 -15.31
C SER A 28 -7.11 5.53 -13.84
N ILE A 29 -6.48 4.40 -13.54
CA ILE A 29 -6.13 4.00 -12.18
C ILE A 29 -4.74 4.50 -11.80
N TYR A 30 -3.72 4.15 -12.57
CA TYR A 30 -2.34 4.38 -12.19
C TYR A 30 -1.79 5.77 -12.49
N ARG A 31 -2.48 6.58 -13.31
CA ARG A 31 -2.00 7.93 -13.60
C ARG A 31 -1.90 8.81 -12.35
N ARG A 32 -2.60 8.44 -11.28
CA ARG A 32 -2.56 9.17 -9.99
C ARG A 32 -1.81 8.42 -8.91
N PHE A 33 -1.10 7.36 -9.29
CA PHE A 33 -0.35 6.59 -8.32
C PHE A 33 0.53 7.51 -7.45
N PRO A 34 0.61 7.32 -6.13
CA PRO A 34 0.03 6.20 -5.36
C PRO A 34 -1.42 6.39 -4.91
N ARG A 35 -2.09 7.45 -5.34
CA ARG A 35 -3.46 7.74 -4.92
C ARG A 35 -4.47 6.85 -5.63
N ALA A 36 -5.51 6.45 -4.89
CA ALA A 36 -6.69 5.74 -5.41
C ALA A 36 -6.40 4.38 -6.03
N CYS A 37 -5.23 3.79 -5.79
CA CYS A 37 -4.89 2.49 -6.39
C CYS A 37 -4.28 1.51 -5.40
N CYS A 38 -4.49 1.72 -4.09
CA CYS A 38 -3.90 0.83 -3.08
C CYS A 38 -4.39 -0.61 -3.22
N GLY A 39 -5.67 -0.81 -3.55
CA GLY A 39 -6.22 -2.15 -3.72
C GLY A 39 -5.63 -2.87 -4.92
N ASP A 40 -5.64 -2.21 -6.08
CA ASP A 40 -5.08 -2.79 -7.30
C ASP A 40 -3.59 -3.05 -7.18
N THR A 41 -2.87 -2.11 -6.59
CA THR A 41 -1.43 -2.23 -6.40
C THR A 41 -1.11 -3.38 -5.44
N SER A 42 -1.89 -3.52 -4.36
CA SER A 42 -1.70 -4.62 -3.42
C SER A 42 -1.95 -5.98 -4.08
N ASP A 43 -2.96 -6.08 -4.94
CA ASP A 43 -3.24 -7.32 -5.67
C ASP A 43 -2.09 -7.69 -6.61
N LEU A 44 -1.54 -6.71 -7.33
CA LEU A 44 -0.41 -6.94 -8.22
C LEU A 44 0.84 -7.33 -7.44
N LEU A 45 1.09 -6.65 -6.32
CA LEU A 45 2.23 -6.98 -5.47
C LEU A 45 2.08 -8.40 -4.90
N ALA A 46 0.86 -8.77 -4.48
CA ALA A 46 0.60 -10.11 -3.98
C ALA A 46 0.96 -11.18 -5.02
N GLN A 47 0.59 -10.96 -6.27
CA GLN A 47 0.91 -11.88 -7.34
C GLN A 47 2.42 -11.95 -7.58
N TYR A 48 3.09 -10.80 -7.59
CA TYR A 48 4.53 -10.74 -7.74
C TYR A 48 5.25 -11.52 -6.63
N LEU A 49 4.82 -11.33 -5.39
CA LEU A 49 5.41 -12.02 -4.25
C LEU A 49 5.11 -13.53 -4.30
N LEU A 50 3.90 -13.90 -4.72
CA LEU A 50 3.54 -15.31 -4.87
C LEU A 50 4.44 -15.99 -5.90
N ASP A 51 4.74 -15.32 -7.01
CA ASP A 51 5.66 -15.84 -8.02
C ASP A 51 7.06 -16.04 -7.46
N LYS A 52 7.40 -15.35 -6.37
CA LYS A 52 8.68 -15.50 -5.65
C LYS A 52 8.59 -16.47 -4.49
N GLY A 53 7.46 -17.18 -4.35
CA GLY A 53 7.27 -18.15 -3.28
C GLY A 53 6.78 -17.56 -1.97
N ILE A 54 6.32 -16.32 -1.96
CA ILE A 54 5.85 -15.65 -0.75
C ILE A 54 4.34 -15.46 -0.81
N LYS A 55 3.64 -16.12 0.12
CA LYS A 55 2.20 -16.02 0.20
C LYS A 55 1.80 -14.88 1.13
N THR A 56 0.86 -14.05 0.71
CA THR A 56 0.40 -12.89 1.47
C THR A 56 -1.11 -12.92 1.63
N ASP A 57 -1.59 -12.16 2.62
CA ASP A 57 -3.02 -11.90 2.79
C ASP A 57 -3.29 -10.44 2.45
N TYR A 58 -4.38 -10.21 1.71
CA TYR A 58 -4.83 -8.86 1.38
C TYR A 58 -5.60 -8.30 2.58
N VAL A 59 -5.28 -7.07 2.98
CA VAL A 59 -5.91 -6.42 4.11
C VAL A 59 -6.49 -5.09 3.64
N CYS A 60 -7.74 -4.84 4.01
CA CYS A 60 -8.40 -3.56 3.77
C CYS A 60 -8.91 -3.02 5.09
N GLY A 61 -8.65 -1.75 5.35
CA GLY A 61 -9.07 -1.09 6.58
C GLY A 61 -9.74 0.23 6.30
N THR A 62 -10.58 0.66 7.24
CA THR A 62 -11.29 1.94 7.19
C THR A 62 -10.82 2.81 8.36
N TYR A 63 -10.60 4.10 8.10
CA TYR A 63 -10.16 5.03 9.13
C TYR A 63 -11.15 5.08 10.30
N ARG A 64 -10.63 4.94 11.51
CA ARG A 64 -11.45 4.88 12.73
C ARG A 64 -11.96 6.23 13.19
N GLY A 65 -11.33 7.31 12.77
CA GLY A 65 -11.71 8.65 13.19
C GLY A 65 -12.86 9.20 12.38
N LYS A 66 -13.33 10.38 12.77
CA LYS A 66 -14.36 11.09 12.02
C LYS A 66 -13.71 11.81 10.85
N THR A 67 -14.26 11.64 9.68
CA THR A 67 -13.86 12.38 8.49
C THR A 67 -15.08 13.16 8.00
N ASP A 68 -14.85 14.09 7.09
CA ASP A 68 -15.90 15.00 6.59
C ASP A 68 -16.90 14.28 5.68
N GLY A 69 -17.52 13.23 6.19
CA GLY A 69 -18.59 12.51 5.50
C GLY A 69 -18.14 11.38 4.59
N ASN A 70 -16.87 11.29 4.25
CA ASN A 70 -16.34 10.22 3.41
C ASN A 70 -15.35 9.39 4.20
N GLY A 71 -15.66 8.12 4.39
CA GLY A 71 -14.71 7.20 4.99
C GLY A 71 -13.45 7.10 4.15
N GLN A 72 -12.31 7.04 4.82
CA GLN A 72 -11.04 6.81 4.14
C GLN A 72 -10.68 5.35 4.34
N SER A 73 -10.34 4.67 3.27
CA SER A 73 -9.89 3.29 3.33
C SER A 73 -8.46 3.17 2.79
N HIS A 74 -7.80 2.12 3.20
CA HIS A 74 -6.46 1.82 2.74
C HIS A 74 -6.27 0.31 2.68
N ALA A 75 -5.47 -0.15 1.76
CA ALA A 75 -5.20 -1.58 1.59
C ALA A 75 -3.70 -1.84 1.60
N TRP A 76 -3.33 -2.97 2.14
CA TRP A 76 -1.95 -3.43 2.16
C TRP A 76 -1.93 -4.95 2.24
N LEU A 77 -0.74 -5.53 2.29
CA LEU A 77 -0.57 -6.98 2.42
C LEU A 77 0.01 -7.33 3.77
N MET A 78 -0.23 -8.57 4.21
CA MET A 78 0.39 -9.09 5.41
C MET A 78 0.94 -10.50 5.16
N VAL A 79 2.05 -10.80 5.83
CA VAL A 79 2.64 -12.14 5.85
C VAL A 79 2.52 -12.68 7.26
N ASP A 80 2.02 -13.90 7.39
CA ASP A 80 1.85 -14.58 8.68
C ASP A 80 1.06 -13.77 9.71
N LYS A 81 0.18 -12.90 9.24
CA LYS A 81 -0.68 -12.04 10.06
C LYS A 81 0.08 -11.10 11.00
N CYS A 82 1.37 -10.90 10.77
CA CYS A 82 2.16 -10.03 11.65
C CYS A 82 3.04 -9.03 10.91
N ILE A 83 3.36 -9.28 9.64
CA ILE A 83 4.24 -8.39 8.87
C ILE A 83 3.42 -7.65 7.83
N ILE A 84 3.42 -6.32 7.93
CA ILE A 84 2.76 -5.45 6.96
C ILE A 84 3.69 -5.19 5.79
N ILE A 85 3.14 -5.26 4.57
CA ILE A 85 3.83 -4.85 3.34
C ILE A 85 2.94 -3.82 2.68
N ASP A 86 3.38 -2.57 2.66
CA ASP A 86 2.61 -1.45 2.13
C ASP A 86 3.49 -0.60 1.22
N ILE A 87 3.09 -0.46 -0.03
CA ILE A 87 3.85 0.33 -1.00
C ILE A 87 3.07 1.54 -1.53
N THR A 88 1.96 1.89 -0.89
CA THR A 88 1.15 3.06 -1.28
C THR A 88 0.80 3.97 -0.11
N GLY A 89 1.45 3.79 1.04
CA GLY A 89 1.16 4.61 2.22
C GLY A 89 1.46 6.09 2.02
N ASP A 90 2.40 6.42 1.15
CA ASP A 90 2.79 7.80 0.88
C ASP A 90 1.69 8.63 0.19
N GLN A 91 0.57 8.02 -0.22
CA GLN A 91 -0.58 8.78 -0.69
C GLN A 91 -1.15 9.69 0.40
N PHE A 92 -0.80 9.43 1.66
CA PHE A 92 -1.26 10.22 2.81
C PHE A 92 -0.21 11.23 3.28
N SER A 93 0.85 11.46 2.53
CA SER A 93 1.99 12.27 2.96
C SER A 93 1.65 13.73 3.28
N SER A 94 0.62 14.29 2.65
CA SER A 94 0.23 15.67 2.89
C SER A 94 -0.93 15.81 3.90
N ARG A 95 -1.31 14.73 4.57
CA ARG A 95 -2.49 14.73 5.44
C ARG A 95 -2.10 14.47 6.89
N SER A 96 -2.24 15.52 7.72
CA SER A 96 -1.90 15.41 9.14
C SER A 96 -2.77 14.40 9.90
N THR A 97 -4.03 14.20 9.47
CA THR A 97 -4.91 13.17 10.03
C THR A 97 -4.26 11.79 9.97
N PHE A 98 -3.44 11.56 8.96
CA PHE A 98 -2.75 10.29 8.75
C PHE A 98 -1.25 10.43 9.04
N LEU A 99 -0.90 11.30 10.00
CA LEU A 99 0.47 11.48 10.51
C LEU A 99 1.46 11.92 9.43
N ASN A 100 0.96 12.51 8.32
CA ASN A 100 1.79 12.88 7.17
C ASN A 100 2.67 11.71 6.72
N TYR A 101 2.09 10.53 6.70
CA TYR A 101 2.81 9.30 6.42
C TYR A 101 3.43 9.33 5.02
N ASN A 102 4.74 9.30 4.93
CA ASN A 102 5.44 9.50 3.66
C ASN A 102 6.31 8.32 3.22
N LYS A 103 6.08 7.16 3.81
CA LYS A 103 6.85 5.97 3.42
C LYS A 103 6.28 5.35 2.16
N SER A 104 7.09 5.31 1.11
CA SER A 104 6.69 4.68 -0.16
C SER A 104 6.76 3.16 -0.10
N VAL A 105 7.55 2.63 0.82
CA VAL A 105 7.63 1.19 1.09
C VAL A 105 7.74 1.01 2.60
N TYR A 106 6.84 0.20 3.15
CA TYR A 106 6.90 -0.19 4.55
C TYR A 106 6.83 -1.70 4.64
N VAL A 107 7.79 -2.31 5.30
CA VAL A 107 7.78 -3.75 5.60
C VAL A 107 8.16 -3.89 7.07
N GLY A 108 7.23 -4.38 7.88
CA GLY A 108 7.48 -4.52 9.31
C GLY A 108 6.22 -4.82 10.09
N GLN A 109 6.33 -4.79 11.41
CA GLN A 109 5.19 -5.02 12.29
C GLN A 109 4.26 -3.81 12.29
N GLY A 110 3.09 -3.94 12.91
CA GLY A 110 2.12 -2.87 12.97
C GLY A 110 2.71 -1.57 13.52
N ASP A 111 2.36 -0.45 12.89
CA ASP A 111 2.82 0.87 13.28
C ASP A 111 1.63 1.78 13.59
N ASP A 112 1.92 3.00 14.05
CA ASP A 112 0.88 3.95 14.45
C ASP A 112 -0.03 4.32 13.27
N PHE A 113 0.54 4.43 12.07
CA PHE A 113 -0.23 4.77 10.89
C PHE A 113 -1.26 3.69 10.55
N HIS A 114 -0.82 2.43 10.46
CA HIS A 114 -1.74 1.35 10.08
C HIS A 114 -2.79 1.08 11.16
N ARG A 115 -2.49 1.39 12.42
CA ARG A 115 -3.46 1.27 13.50
C ARG A 115 -4.60 2.28 13.44
N LEU A 116 -4.48 3.32 12.61
CA LEU A 116 -5.57 4.26 12.40
C LEU A 116 -6.75 3.61 11.67
N PHE A 117 -6.52 2.51 10.99
CA PHE A 117 -7.53 1.84 10.18
C PHE A 117 -8.08 0.62 10.90
N GLU A 118 -9.41 0.50 10.90
CA GLU A 118 -10.08 -0.70 11.39
C GLU A 118 -10.10 -1.73 10.27
N VAL A 119 -9.46 -2.86 10.51
CA VAL A 119 -9.31 -3.91 9.51
C VAL A 119 -10.62 -4.68 9.37
N GLU A 120 -11.05 -4.86 8.13
CA GLU A 120 -12.22 -5.66 7.81
C GLU A 120 -11.84 -7.14 7.72
N ASP A 121 -12.70 -8.00 8.25
CA ASP A 121 -12.49 -9.44 8.13
C ASP A 121 -12.71 -9.88 6.68
N ARG A 122 -11.90 -10.80 6.29
CA ARG A 122 -11.98 -11.34 4.95
C ARG A 122 -12.18 -12.83 4.98
#